data_fc6fe761eefc12e0792718635c3b78f3
#
_entry.id   fc6fe761eefc12e0792718635c3b78f3
#
_cell.length_a   1.000
_cell.length_b   1.000
_cell.length_c   1.000
_cell.angle_alpha   90.00
_cell.angle_beta   90.00
_cell.angle_gamma   90.00
#
_symmetry.space_group_name_H-M   'P 1'
#
loop_
_entity.id
_entity.type
_entity.pdbx_description
1 polymer ?
#
loop_
_entity_poly.entity_id
_entity_poly.type
_entity_poly.pdbx_seq_one_letter_code
_entity_poly.pdbx_strand_id
1 'polypeptide(L)'
;VGLVDDTGMGQDVIDKLDNHKVNTKYIQKVPDGMGTWLAIFDNDGDVHAAISKRPDTTPLTTLLEEKGDEIFKDCDAIAIELDLEKDTVKQVLRYARKYNKKVFAAVSNMSIAMERRDYLQQIDCFVCNQQEAGLLFSDDYEHLTPSQMAQVLARNVHSANMPSMVVTMGGQGAVYAKHTGECGVVPAKKVDVIDTTGAGDAFFAGTVIGL
;
A
#
# COMPACT_ATOMS: atom_id res chain seq x y z
N VAL A 1 -5.00 -9.74 -8.59
CA VAL A 1 -6.35 -9.21 -8.81
C VAL A 1 -6.21 -7.74 -9.14
N GLY A 2 -6.86 -7.26 -10.20
CA GLY A 2 -6.75 -5.87 -10.63
C GLY A 2 -7.58 -5.55 -11.86
N LEU A 3 -7.52 -4.30 -12.28
CA LEU A 3 -8.13 -3.81 -13.51
C LEU A 3 -7.04 -3.28 -14.45
N VAL A 4 -7.25 -3.44 -15.74
CA VAL A 4 -6.53 -2.75 -16.79
C VAL A 4 -7.52 -2.23 -17.82
N ASP A 5 -7.13 -1.27 -18.65
CA ASP A 5 -7.98 -0.85 -19.76
C ASP A 5 -8.00 -1.90 -20.88
N ASP A 6 -8.93 -1.73 -21.82
CA ASP A 6 -9.13 -2.61 -22.97
C ASP A 6 -8.27 -2.21 -24.19
N THR A 7 -7.26 -1.35 -23.98
CA THR A 7 -6.32 -0.87 -25.00
C THR A 7 -5.04 -1.71 -25.04
N GLY A 8 -4.13 -1.37 -25.95
CA GLY A 8 -2.78 -1.94 -26.01
C GLY A 8 -1.98 -1.73 -24.74
N MET A 9 -2.18 -0.60 -24.04
CA MET A 9 -1.48 -0.35 -22.77
C MET A 9 -1.89 -1.34 -21.67
N GLY A 10 -3.19 -1.66 -21.58
CA GLY A 10 -3.66 -2.69 -20.65
C GLY A 10 -3.12 -4.07 -20.99
N GLN A 11 -2.98 -4.39 -22.28
CA GLN A 11 -2.35 -5.64 -22.70
C GLN A 11 -0.87 -5.68 -22.31
N ASP A 12 -0.14 -4.57 -22.52
CA ASP A 12 1.29 -4.48 -22.13
C ASP A 12 1.52 -4.72 -20.63
N VAL A 13 0.59 -4.26 -19.77
CA VAL A 13 0.64 -4.55 -18.32
C VAL A 13 0.47 -6.05 -18.06
N ILE A 14 -0.51 -6.69 -18.69
CA ILE A 14 -0.74 -8.15 -18.55
C ILE A 14 0.49 -8.91 -19.02
N ASP A 15 1.03 -8.58 -20.18
CA ASP A 15 2.20 -9.26 -20.75
C ASP A 15 3.44 -9.12 -19.85
N LYS A 16 3.65 -7.96 -19.24
CA LYS A 16 4.72 -7.77 -18.25
C LYS A 16 4.53 -8.63 -17.02
N LEU A 17 3.32 -8.72 -16.49
CA LEU A 17 3.02 -9.57 -15.34
C LEU A 17 3.21 -11.06 -15.68
N ASP A 18 2.74 -11.52 -16.82
CA ASP A 18 2.91 -12.89 -17.29
C ASP A 18 4.39 -13.23 -17.50
N ASN A 19 5.20 -12.31 -18.05
CA ASN A 19 6.64 -12.48 -18.20
C ASN A 19 7.35 -12.65 -16.83
N HIS A 20 6.80 -12.08 -15.78
CA HIS A 20 7.26 -12.26 -14.39
C HIS A 20 6.57 -13.43 -13.68
N LYS A 21 5.81 -14.27 -14.40
CA LYS A 21 5.09 -15.44 -13.87
C LYS A 21 4.03 -15.08 -12.80
N VAL A 22 3.49 -13.89 -12.85
CA VAL A 22 2.37 -13.49 -12.02
C VAL A 22 1.09 -14.09 -12.61
N ASN A 23 0.25 -14.68 -11.79
CA ASN A 23 -1.04 -15.20 -12.23
C ASN A 23 -2.00 -14.05 -12.53
N THR A 24 -2.31 -13.82 -13.79
CA THR A 24 -3.16 -12.72 -14.29
C THR A 24 -4.64 -13.10 -14.44
N LYS A 25 -5.03 -14.31 -14.05
CA LYS A 25 -6.41 -14.86 -14.19
C LYS A 25 -7.52 -13.91 -13.69
N TYR A 26 -7.23 -13.12 -12.66
CA TYR A 26 -8.18 -12.22 -12.03
C TYR A 26 -7.87 -10.74 -12.31
N ILE A 27 -7.21 -10.46 -13.42
CA ILE A 27 -7.09 -9.12 -13.98
C ILE A 27 -8.19 -8.96 -15.02
N GLN A 28 -9.06 -7.97 -14.81
CA GLN A 28 -10.17 -7.69 -15.73
C GLN A 28 -9.79 -6.53 -16.67
N LYS A 29 -10.13 -6.68 -17.95
CA LYS A 29 -10.08 -5.60 -18.92
C LYS A 29 -11.41 -4.87 -18.93
N VAL A 30 -11.39 -3.59 -18.61
CA VAL A 30 -12.57 -2.73 -18.60
C VAL A 30 -12.26 -1.40 -19.28
N PRO A 31 -13.21 -0.75 -19.94
CA PRO A 31 -12.99 0.59 -20.48
C PRO A 31 -12.51 1.55 -19.38
N ASP A 32 -11.51 2.36 -19.69
CA ASP A 32 -10.89 3.27 -18.70
C ASP A 32 -10.41 2.60 -17.39
N GLY A 33 -10.04 1.32 -17.43
CA GLY A 33 -9.68 0.51 -16.25
C GLY A 33 -8.32 0.82 -15.65
N MET A 34 -7.53 1.70 -16.28
CA MET A 34 -6.24 2.15 -15.75
C MET A 34 -6.29 3.58 -15.26
N GLY A 35 -5.65 3.82 -14.13
CA GLY A 35 -5.38 5.16 -13.64
C GLY A 35 -4.31 5.86 -14.48
N THR A 36 -4.36 7.17 -14.51
CA THR A 36 -3.32 8.01 -15.12
C THR A 36 -2.85 9.01 -14.10
N TRP A 37 -1.55 9.08 -13.90
CA TRP A 37 -0.91 10.09 -13.12
C TRP A 37 0.07 10.86 -13.99
N LEU A 38 -0.14 12.18 -14.12
CA LEU A 38 0.72 13.10 -14.87
C LEU A 38 1.36 14.05 -13.88
N ALA A 39 2.67 14.03 -13.77
CA ALA A 39 3.41 14.94 -12.91
C ALA A 39 4.19 15.96 -13.74
N ILE A 40 4.25 17.19 -13.23
CA ILE A 40 5.08 18.28 -13.72
C ILE A 40 6.16 18.47 -12.66
N PHE A 41 7.41 18.27 -13.06
CA PHE A 41 8.57 18.45 -12.19
C PHE A 41 9.14 19.85 -12.37
N ASP A 42 9.67 20.40 -11.30
CA ASP A 42 10.49 21.60 -11.35
C ASP A 42 11.94 21.28 -11.78
N ASN A 43 12.81 22.31 -11.77
CA ASN A 43 14.20 22.16 -12.19
C ASN A 43 15.05 21.36 -11.17
N ASP A 44 14.59 21.19 -9.95
CA ASP A 44 15.26 20.45 -8.88
C ASP A 44 14.83 18.97 -8.85
N GLY A 45 13.85 18.63 -9.72
CA GLY A 45 13.32 17.25 -9.83
C GLY A 45 12.18 16.95 -8.87
N ASP A 46 11.64 17.96 -8.20
CA ASP A 46 10.49 17.81 -7.33
C ASP A 46 9.16 17.96 -8.08
N VAL A 47 8.13 17.26 -7.64
CA VAL A 47 6.80 17.37 -8.23
C VAL A 47 6.17 18.71 -7.86
N HIS A 48 6.10 19.62 -8.84
CA HIS A 48 5.47 20.93 -8.68
C HIS A 48 3.95 20.87 -8.77
N ALA A 49 3.42 20.04 -9.65
CA ALA A 49 1.98 19.82 -9.82
C ALA A 49 1.72 18.41 -10.37
N ALA A 50 0.56 17.84 -10.06
CA ALA A 50 0.15 16.57 -10.63
C ALA A 50 -1.35 16.54 -10.92
N ILE A 51 -1.71 15.78 -11.96
CA ILE A 51 -3.11 15.45 -12.28
C ILE A 51 -3.25 13.94 -12.18
N SER A 52 -4.24 13.51 -11.40
CA SER A 52 -4.55 12.09 -11.23
C SER A 52 -5.96 11.79 -11.72
N LYS A 53 -6.07 10.83 -12.66
CA LYS A 53 -7.34 10.21 -13.05
C LYS A 53 -7.38 8.81 -12.45
N ARG A 54 -8.41 8.49 -11.67
CA ARG A 54 -8.61 7.15 -11.10
C ARG A 54 -9.60 6.37 -11.93
N PRO A 55 -9.40 5.05 -12.09
CA PRO A 55 -10.42 4.19 -12.70
C PRO A 55 -11.60 4.01 -11.74
N ASP A 56 -12.75 3.60 -12.28
CA ASP A 56 -13.81 3.02 -11.47
C ASP A 56 -13.39 1.62 -11.02
N THR A 57 -13.25 1.40 -9.72
CA THR A 57 -12.83 0.11 -9.14
C THR A 57 -14.03 -0.76 -8.70
N THR A 58 -15.25 -0.34 -8.95
CA THR A 58 -16.48 -1.13 -8.67
C THR A 58 -16.43 -2.55 -9.26
N PRO A 59 -15.87 -2.80 -10.47
CA PRO A 59 -15.75 -4.14 -11.00
C PRO A 59 -14.94 -5.10 -10.11
N LEU A 60 -13.98 -4.59 -9.32
CA LEU A 60 -13.27 -5.42 -8.35
C LEU A 60 -14.18 -5.92 -7.23
N THR A 61 -15.09 -5.08 -6.75
CA THR A 61 -16.08 -5.47 -5.74
C THR A 61 -16.93 -6.65 -6.25
N THR A 62 -17.45 -6.54 -7.47
CA THR A 62 -18.23 -7.61 -8.12
C THR A 62 -17.40 -8.89 -8.29
N LEU A 63 -16.16 -8.76 -8.76
CA LEU A 63 -15.26 -9.91 -8.91
C LEU A 63 -15.04 -10.64 -7.56
N LEU A 64 -14.86 -9.89 -6.49
CA LEU A 64 -14.66 -10.46 -5.16
C LEU A 64 -15.94 -11.11 -4.62
N GLU A 65 -17.10 -10.60 -4.95
CA GLU A 65 -18.39 -11.25 -4.61
C GLU A 65 -18.54 -12.61 -5.29
N GLU A 66 -18.17 -12.70 -6.56
CA GLU A 66 -18.32 -13.90 -7.37
C GLU A 66 -17.19 -14.93 -7.17
N LYS A 67 -15.96 -14.46 -6.99
CA LYS A 67 -14.73 -15.29 -7.03
C LYS A 67 -13.89 -15.21 -5.77
N GLY A 68 -14.31 -14.45 -4.75
CA GLY A 68 -13.48 -14.23 -3.58
C GLY A 68 -13.07 -15.50 -2.86
N ASP A 69 -13.96 -16.49 -2.74
CA ASP A 69 -13.63 -17.78 -2.13
C ASP A 69 -12.52 -18.52 -2.92
N GLU A 70 -12.56 -18.48 -4.24
CA GLU A 70 -11.55 -19.08 -5.09
C GLU A 70 -10.20 -18.34 -4.97
N ILE A 71 -10.26 -17.01 -4.91
CA ILE A 71 -9.07 -16.15 -4.86
C ILE A 71 -8.33 -16.30 -3.52
N PHE A 72 -9.05 -16.23 -2.39
CA PHE A 72 -8.44 -16.09 -1.07
C PHE A 72 -8.19 -17.42 -0.35
N LYS A 73 -8.81 -18.51 -0.78
CA LYS A 73 -8.66 -19.81 -0.12
C LYS A 73 -7.21 -20.31 -0.14
N ASP A 74 -6.57 -20.23 -1.29
CA ASP A 74 -5.28 -20.86 -1.55
C ASP A 74 -4.08 -19.89 -1.52
N CYS A 75 -4.29 -18.60 -1.21
CA CYS A 75 -3.18 -17.67 -1.02
C CYS A 75 -2.54 -17.84 0.35
N ASP A 76 -1.26 -17.52 0.49
CA ASP A 76 -0.54 -17.54 1.77
C ASP A 76 -0.76 -16.26 2.56
N ALA A 77 -0.77 -15.12 1.87
CA ALA A 77 -0.98 -13.78 2.44
C ALA A 77 -1.66 -12.87 1.42
N ILE A 78 -2.13 -11.74 1.87
CA ILE A 78 -2.81 -10.72 1.08
C ILE A 78 -1.98 -9.44 1.15
N ALA A 79 -1.54 -8.94 -0.01
CA ALA A 79 -0.99 -7.61 -0.16
C ALA A 79 -2.05 -6.74 -0.83
N ILE A 80 -2.39 -5.61 -0.22
CA ILE A 80 -3.45 -4.72 -0.69
C ILE A 80 -2.98 -3.26 -0.73
N GLU A 81 -3.33 -2.56 -1.80
CA GLU A 81 -3.32 -1.11 -1.84
C GLU A 81 -4.67 -0.60 -1.29
N LEU A 82 -4.64 0.31 -0.31
CA LEU A 82 -5.87 0.80 0.33
C LEU A 82 -6.59 1.90 -0.46
N ASP A 83 -6.01 2.37 -1.56
CA ASP A 83 -6.66 3.37 -2.42
C ASP A 83 -7.73 2.74 -3.34
N LEU A 84 -8.60 1.93 -2.75
CA LEU A 84 -9.71 1.23 -3.38
C LEU A 84 -11.04 1.69 -2.79
N GLU A 85 -12.13 1.29 -3.42
CA GLU A 85 -13.45 1.49 -2.85
C GLU A 85 -13.60 0.80 -1.48
N LYS A 86 -14.24 1.49 -0.56
CA LYS A 86 -14.46 1.04 0.82
C LYS A 86 -15.05 -0.38 0.91
N ASP A 87 -15.99 -0.71 0.03
CA ASP A 87 -16.63 -2.03 0.01
C ASP A 87 -15.68 -3.12 -0.50
N THR A 88 -14.79 -2.80 -1.42
CA THR A 88 -13.71 -3.71 -1.86
C THR A 88 -12.78 -4.05 -0.69
N VAL A 89 -12.27 -3.05 0.02
CA VAL A 89 -11.40 -3.26 1.19
C VAL A 89 -12.11 -4.09 2.26
N LYS A 90 -13.38 -3.76 2.55
CA LYS A 90 -14.19 -4.52 3.52
C LYS A 90 -14.34 -5.99 3.12
N GLN A 91 -14.53 -6.28 1.84
CA GLN A 91 -14.61 -7.67 1.37
C GLN A 91 -13.29 -8.40 1.51
N VAL A 92 -12.16 -7.76 1.14
CA VAL A 92 -10.83 -8.35 1.33
C VAL A 92 -10.60 -8.72 2.79
N LEU A 93 -10.86 -7.81 3.74
CA LEU A 93 -10.73 -8.06 5.17
C LEU A 93 -11.69 -9.18 5.67
N ARG A 94 -12.88 -9.29 5.10
CA ARG A 94 -13.82 -10.39 5.39
C ARG A 94 -13.24 -11.73 4.96
N TYR A 95 -12.68 -11.82 3.74
CA TYR A 95 -12.05 -13.05 3.25
C TYR A 95 -10.77 -13.39 4.00
N ALA A 96 -9.97 -12.39 4.34
CA ALA A 96 -8.78 -12.58 5.18
C ALA A 96 -9.13 -13.27 6.50
N ARG A 97 -10.16 -12.79 7.20
CA ARG A 97 -10.67 -13.44 8.44
C ARG A 97 -11.23 -14.83 8.16
N LYS A 98 -12.04 -15.00 7.10
CA LYS A 98 -12.64 -16.30 6.75
C LYS A 98 -11.59 -17.39 6.54
N TYR A 99 -10.48 -17.06 5.91
CA TYR A 99 -9.41 -17.99 5.55
C TYR A 99 -8.16 -17.87 6.43
N ASN A 100 -8.23 -17.05 7.49
CA ASN A 100 -7.12 -16.81 8.42
C ASN A 100 -5.82 -16.39 7.69
N LYS A 101 -5.93 -15.41 6.79
CA LYS A 101 -4.80 -14.91 6.00
C LYS A 101 -4.27 -13.61 6.60
N LYS A 102 -2.96 -13.47 6.62
CA LYS A 102 -2.31 -12.20 6.96
C LYS A 102 -2.58 -11.15 5.90
N VAL A 103 -2.77 -9.92 6.32
CA VAL A 103 -3.00 -8.77 5.44
C VAL A 103 -1.87 -7.75 5.63
N PHE A 104 -1.24 -7.42 4.53
CA PHE A 104 -0.25 -6.35 4.42
C PHE A 104 -0.85 -5.24 3.55
N ALA A 105 -0.74 -4.01 3.98
CA ALA A 105 -1.31 -2.90 3.24
C ALA A 105 -0.31 -1.76 3.04
N ALA A 106 -0.33 -1.18 1.86
CA ALA A 106 0.25 0.11 1.55
C ALA A 106 -0.85 1.11 1.19
N VAL A 107 -0.48 2.37 1.06
CA VAL A 107 -1.41 3.44 0.72
C VAL A 107 -0.73 4.43 -0.21
N SER A 108 -1.44 4.82 -1.27
CA SER A 108 -1.06 5.94 -2.13
C SER A 108 -1.92 7.19 -1.84
N ASN A 109 -3.10 6.98 -1.26
CA ASN A 109 -4.01 8.04 -0.82
C ASN A 109 -4.60 7.72 0.55
N MET A 110 -4.40 8.61 1.49
CA MET A 110 -4.79 8.43 2.87
C MET A 110 -6.31 8.49 3.14
N SER A 111 -7.14 8.81 2.16
CA SER A 111 -8.59 9.02 2.35
C SER A 111 -9.26 7.85 3.07
N ILE A 112 -9.12 6.63 2.55
CA ILE A 112 -9.73 5.43 3.17
C ILE A 112 -9.10 5.12 4.53
N ALA A 113 -7.78 5.22 4.65
CA ALA A 113 -7.09 4.98 5.92
C ALA A 113 -7.57 5.96 7.01
N MET A 114 -7.82 7.21 6.66
CA MET A 114 -8.33 8.23 7.58
C MET A 114 -9.82 8.05 7.91
N GLU A 115 -10.65 7.70 6.93
CA GLU A 115 -12.08 7.47 7.14
C GLU A 115 -12.36 6.17 7.91
N ARG A 116 -11.56 5.14 7.67
CA ARG A 116 -11.80 3.78 8.15
C ARG A 116 -10.60 3.26 8.94
N ARG A 117 -10.26 3.97 10.00
CA ARG A 117 -9.21 3.53 10.96
C ARG A 117 -9.47 2.15 11.53
N ASP A 118 -10.73 1.72 11.59
CA ASP A 118 -11.11 0.36 11.98
C ASP A 118 -10.60 -0.73 11.02
N TYR A 119 -10.31 -0.39 9.77
CA TYR A 119 -9.65 -1.31 8.84
C TYR A 119 -8.19 -1.54 9.21
N LEU A 120 -7.48 -0.48 9.63
CA LEU A 120 -6.07 -0.58 10.01
C LEU A 120 -5.84 -1.52 11.21
N GLN A 121 -6.83 -1.65 12.09
CA GLN A 121 -6.79 -2.61 13.21
C GLN A 121 -6.88 -4.08 12.77
N GLN A 122 -7.26 -4.33 11.52
CA GLN A 122 -7.41 -5.66 10.94
C GLN A 122 -6.28 -6.00 9.95
N ILE A 123 -5.31 -5.11 9.80
CA ILE A 123 -4.16 -5.23 8.92
C ILE A 123 -2.95 -5.62 9.77
N ASP A 124 -2.30 -6.73 9.42
CA ASP A 124 -1.16 -7.25 10.18
C ASP A 124 0.05 -6.32 10.09
N CYS A 125 0.29 -5.71 8.94
CA CYS A 125 1.33 -4.70 8.76
C CYS A 125 0.88 -3.61 7.78
N PHE A 126 0.85 -2.38 8.25
CA PHE A 126 0.58 -1.19 7.43
C PHE A 126 1.88 -0.46 7.13
N VAL A 127 2.12 -0.17 5.85
CA VAL A 127 3.33 0.50 5.37
C VAL A 127 2.96 1.84 4.74
N CYS A 128 3.62 2.90 5.18
CA CYS A 128 3.45 4.23 4.61
C CYS A 128 4.74 5.05 4.74
N ASN A 129 4.76 6.26 4.20
CA ASN A 129 5.85 7.20 4.41
C ASN A 129 5.63 8.10 5.63
N GLN A 130 6.61 8.94 5.93
CA GLN A 130 6.61 9.83 7.10
C GLN A 130 5.48 10.87 7.05
N GLN A 131 5.19 11.43 5.87
CA GLN A 131 4.10 12.40 5.69
C GLN A 131 2.73 11.73 5.85
N GLU A 132 2.54 10.56 5.27
CA GLU A 132 1.32 9.76 5.40
C GLU A 132 1.06 9.37 6.86
N ALA A 133 2.09 8.98 7.60
CA ALA A 133 1.99 8.73 9.03
C ALA A 133 1.58 9.98 9.80
N GLY A 134 2.09 11.14 9.43
CA GLY A 134 1.68 12.44 9.98
C GLY A 134 0.21 12.73 9.75
N LEU A 135 -0.28 12.52 8.52
CA LEU A 135 -1.71 12.65 8.20
C LEU A 135 -2.56 11.69 9.02
N LEU A 136 -2.15 10.43 9.15
CA LEU A 136 -2.91 9.41 9.90
C LEU A 136 -3.08 9.77 11.37
N PHE A 137 -2.03 10.28 12.00
CA PHE A 137 -2.03 10.59 13.43
C PHE A 137 -2.26 12.07 13.74
N SER A 138 -2.48 12.90 12.69
CA SER A 138 -2.73 14.35 12.80
C SER A 138 -1.58 15.07 13.52
N ASP A 139 -0.35 14.78 13.13
CA ASP A 139 0.87 15.31 13.69
C ASP A 139 1.93 15.55 12.59
N ASP A 140 2.98 16.32 12.89
CA ASP A 140 4.09 16.58 11.96
C ASP A 140 5.34 15.80 12.40
N TYR A 141 5.76 14.91 11.54
CA TYR A 141 6.91 14.02 11.79
C TYR A 141 8.14 14.35 10.93
N GLU A 142 8.06 15.34 10.04
CA GLU A 142 9.13 15.63 9.06
C GLU A 142 10.49 15.93 9.72
N HIS A 143 10.46 16.49 10.93
CA HIS A 143 11.67 16.89 11.67
C HIS A 143 12.19 15.80 12.63
N LEU A 144 11.52 14.66 12.72
CA LEU A 144 11.93 13.60 13.63
C LEU A 144 13.11 12.81 13.08
N THR A 145 14.10 12.53 13.94
CA THR A 145 15.10 11.51 13.67
C THR A 145 14.47 10.12 13.68
N PRO A 146 15.08 9.11 13.01
CA PRO A 146 14.56 7.74 13.03
C PRO A 146 14.32 7.18 14.43
N SER A 147 15.20 7.48 15.39
CA SER A 147 15.03 7.03 16.78
C SER A 147 13.85 7.68 17.48
N GLN A 148 13.61 8.97 17.24
CA GLN A 148 12.45 9.68 17.76
C GLN A 148 11.16 9.17 17.11
N MET A 149 11.19 8.99 15.78
CA MET A 149 10.06 8.46 15.03
C MET A 149 9.66 7.05 15.51
N ALA A 150 10.62 6.16 15.77
CA ALA A 150 10.33 4.82 16.28
C ALA A 150 9.59 4.86 17.63
N GLN A 151 9.96 5.77 18.54
CA GLN A 151 9.30 5.92 19.83
C GLN A 151 7.89 6.51 19.72
N VAL A 152 7.71 7.51 18.85
CA VAL A 152 6.40 8.10 18.57
C VAL A 152 5.49 7.05 17.92
N LEU A 153 6.02 6.34 16.92
CA LEU A 153 5.27 5.30 16.21
C LEU A 153 4.81 4.19 17.16
N ALA A 154 5.66 3.73 18.08
CA ALA A 154 5.30 2.70 19.06
C ALA A 154 4.09 3.11 19.92
N ARG A 155 4.07 4.36 20.41
CA ARG A 155 2.93 4.89 21.17
C ARG A 155 1.66 4.96 20.33
N ASN A 156 1.77 5.44 19.10
CA ASN A 156 0.64 5.64 18.21
C ASN A 156 0.04 4.31 17.73
N VAL A 157 0.86 3.34 17.36
CA VAL A 157 0.44 1.99 16.97
C VAL A 157 -0.29 1.30 18.12
N HIS A 158 0.25 1.41 19.34
CA HIS A 158 -0.41 0.87 20.53
C HIS A 158 -1.76 1.55 20.80
N SER A 159 -1.79 2.89 20.80
CA SER A 159 -3.01 3.67 21.08
C SER A 159 -4.09 3.48 20.02
N ALA A 160 -3.71 3.30 18.75
CA ALA A 160 -4.62 3.04 17.64
C ALA A 160 -5.07 1.57 17.54
N ASN A 161 -4.54 0.70 18.41
CA ASN A 161 -4.79 -0.75 18.39
C ASN A 161 -4.46 -1.40 17.03
N MET A 162 -3.39 -0.92 16.39
CA MET A 162 -2.89 -1.50 15.14
C MET A 162 -1.91 -2.64 15.43
N PRO A 163 -1.94 -3.77 14.70
CA PRO A 163 -1.01 -4.88 14.92
C PRO A 163 0.45 -4.48 14.70
N SER A 164 0.77 -3.88 13.56
CA SER A 164 2.08 -3.30 13.30
C SER A 164 2.05 -2.23 12.19
N MET A 165 3.07 -1.40 12.19
CA MET A 165 3.25 -0.36 11.19
C MET A 165 4.73 -0.18 10.85
N VAL A 166 5.01 0.12 9.59
CA VAL A 166 6.34 0.47 9.11
C VAL A 166 6.24 1.83 8.41
N VAL A 167 7.17 2.72 8.75
CA VAL A 167 7.24 4.06 8.15
C VAL A 167 8.58 4.23 7.45
N THR A 168 8.54 4.52 6.15
CA THR A 168 9.72 4.85 5.37
C THR A 168 10.11 6.31 5.57
N MET A 169 11.42 6.58 5.68
CA MET A 169 12.01 7.89 5.95
C MET A 169 13.06 8.26 4.89
N GLY A 170 12.85 7.84 3.65
CA GLY A 170 13.75 8.09 2.52
C GLY A 170 15.18 7.64 2.81
N GLY A 171 16.15 8.53 2.59
CA GLY A 171 17.58 8.24 2.83
C GLY A 171 17.96 7.98 4.28
N GLN A 172 17.06 8.20 5.25
CA GLN A 172 17.26 7.87 6.65
C GLN A 172 16.89 6.41 6.99
N GLY A 173 16.26 5.70 6.06
CA GLY A 173 15.86 4.31 6.23
C GLY A 173 14.37 4.12 6.54
N ALA A 174 14.08 3.22 7.46
CA ALA A 174 12.70 2.94 7.88
C ALA A 174 12.64 2.66 9.38
N VAL A 175 11.48 2.89 9.96
CA VAL A 175 11.18 2.56 11.35
C VAL A 175 9.98 1.62 11.39
N TYR A 176 9.92 0.76 12.39
CA TYR A 176 8.78 -0.11 12.61
C TYR A 176 8.33 -0.07 14.07
N ALA A 177 7.06 -0.35 14.27
CA ALA A 177 6.49 -0.58 15.59
C ALA A 177 5.41 -1.65 15.53
N LYS A 178 5.28 -2.41 16.63
CA LYS A 178 4.22 -3.40 16.85
C LYS A 178 3.33 -2.97 18.02
N HIS A 179 2.11 -3.47 18.03
CA HIS A 179 1.18 -3.24 19.14
C HIS A 179 1.76 -3.63 20.52
N THR A 180 2.65 -4.60 20.55
CA THR A 180 3.35 -5.05 21.76
C THR A 180 4.31 -4.04 22.37
N GLY A 181 4.58 -2.92 21.65
CA GLY A 181 5.57 -1.92 22.05
C GLY A 181 6.97 -2.18 21.47
N GLU A 182 7.19 -3.30 20.79
CA GLU A 182 8.44 -3.54 20.05
C GLU A 182 8.55 -2.52 18.93
N CYS A 183 9.69 -1.84 18.84
CA CYS A 183 9.99 -0.91 17.76
C CYS A 183 11.47 -0.91 17.42
N GLY A 184 11.81 -0.42 16.25
CA GLY A 184 13.19 -0.36 15.81
C GLY A 184 13.39 0.50 14.57
N VAL A 185 14.67 0.67 14.22
CA VAL A 185 15.16 1.46 13.10
C VAL A 185 16.00 0.59 12.19
N VAL A 186 15.74 0.66 10.89
CA VAL A 186 16.57 0.03 9.85
C VAL A 186 17.16 1.13 8.98
N PRO A 187 18.50 1.34 8.98
CA PRO A 187 19.12 2.40 8.20
C PRO A 187 19.02 2.10 6.70
N ALA A 188 18.92 3.14 5.88
CA ALA A 188 19.00 3.00 4.44
C ALA A 188 20.40 2.59 3.99
N LYS A 189 20.47 1.81 2.91
CA LYS A 189 21.72 1.63 2.18
C LYS A 189 22.02 2.88 1.36
N LYS A 190 23.26 3.34 1.37
CA LYS A 190 23.70 4.45 0.49
C LYS A 190 23.71 3.97 -0.95
N VAL A 191 22.99 4.66 -1.79
CA VAL A 191 22.93 4.44 -3.24
C VAL A 191 22.95 5.78 -3.95
N ASP A 192 23.36 5.81 -5.22
CA ASP A 192 23.20 6.98 -6.07
C ASP A 192 21.76 6.97 -6.58
N VAL A 193 20.98 7.97 -6.16
CA VAL A 193 19.58 8.09 -6.51
C VAL A 193 19.45 8.76 -7.88
N ILE A 194 18.76 8.08 -8.81
CA ILE A 194 18.43 8.63 -10.14
C ILE A 194 16.94 9.01 -10.17
N ASP A 195 16.08 8.16 -9.65
CA ASP A 195 14.64 8.33 -9.58
C ASP A 195 14.09 7.56 -8.36
N THR A 196 13.17 8.17 -7.65
CA THR A 196 12.53 7.58 -6.46
C THR A 196 11.15 6.99 -6.73
N THR A 197 10.65 7.10 -7.97
CA THR A 197 9.35 6.54 -8.36
C THR A 197 9.33 5.03 -8.16
N GLY A 198 8.32 4.54 -7.45
CA GLY A 198 8.17 3.11 -7.13
C GLY A 198 9.07 2.59 -6.00
N ALA A 199 9.88 3.46 -5.35
CA ALA A 199 10.72 3.02 -4.22
C ALA A 199 9.84 2.53 -3.04
N GLY A 200 8.72 3.19 -2.77
CA GLY A 200 7.72 2.78 -1.77
C GLY A 200 7.12 1.42 -2.10
N ASP A 201 6.73 1.20 -3.36
CA ASP A 201 6.14 -0.07 -3.81
C ASP A 201 7.15 -1.21 -3.69
N ALA A 202 8.41 -1.00 -4.10
CA ALA A 202 9.48 -1.98 -3.96
C ALA A 202 9.77 -2.30 -2.48
N PHE A 203 9.75 -1.28 -1.61
CA PHE A 203 9.92 -1.45 -0.17
C PHE A 203 8.77 -2.25 0.42
N PHE A 204 7.53 -1.93 0.04
CA PHE A 204 6.34 -2.68 0.47
C PHE A 204 6.41 -4.15 0.04
N ALA A 205 6.73 -4.42 -1.23
CA ALA A 205 6.89 -5.78 -1.74
C ALA A 205 7.98 -6.55 -0.95
N GLY A 206 9.13 -5.93 -0.67
CA GLY A 206 10.19 -6.51 0.15
C GLY A 206 9.74 -6.80 1.59
N THR A 207 8.92 -5.92 2.17
CA THR A 207 8.35 -6.11 3.51
C THR A 207 7.39 -7.31 3.56
N VAL A 208 6.52 -7.46 2.56
CA VAL A 208 5.58 -8.60 2.46
C VAL A 208 6.34 -9.93 2.34
N ILE A 209 7.44 -9.98 1.60
CA ILE A 209 8.26 -11.19 1.43
C ILE A 209 9.03 -11.54 2.71
N GLY A 210 9.44 -10.53 3.49
CA GLY A 210 10.28 -10.69 4.67
C GLY A 210 9.54 -11.04 5.97
N LEU A 211 8.20 -10.86 6.02
CA LEU A 211 7.35 -11.09 7.19
C LEU A 211 6.45 -12.32 7.03
#